data_9715abae92b20506c61f823720ce7670
#
_entry.id   9715abae92b20506c61f823720ce7670
#
_cell.length_a   1.000
_cell.length_b   1.000
_cell.length_c   1.000
_cell.angle_alpha   90.00
_cell.angle_beta   90.00
_cell.angle_gamma   90.00
#
_symmetry.space_group_name_H-M   'P 1'
#
loop_
_entity.id
_entity.type
_entity.pdbx_description
1 polymer ?
#
loop_
_entity_poly.entity_id
_entity_poly.type
_entity_poly.pdbx_seq_one_letter_code
_entity_poly.pdbx_strand_id
1 'polypeptide(L)'
;MAPDHEGGWRPLTGNEIGALLLHRLLPRAAAAGPPEEGRRPFLVTTWVTSRLHERLARAAGIGCVSTLLVGFKYIGEVLRQIEEHGEYVEVGWGRTLRARLDDFLLATEESHGYLLTAGLRDKDAAGAALLLAELAADLHARGETLPDLLLQIQRTHGVVENRLLSLVLQGATG
;
A
#
# COMPACT_ATOMS: atom_id res chain seq x y z
N MET A 1 17.14 -4.37 2.40
CA MET A 1 17.52 -4.65 3.80
C MET A 1 17.56 -3.35 4.57
N ALA A 2 17.20 -3.34 5.84
CA ALA A 2 17.21 -2.17 6.71
C ALA A 2 18.10 -2.46 7.94
N PRO A 3 18.84 -1.47 8.47
CA PRO A 3 19.59 -1.64 9.70
C PRO A 3 18.62 -1.86 10.88
N ASP A 4 19.07 -2.65 11.85
CA ASP A 4 18.40 -2.85 13.13
C ASP A 4 19.25 -2.25 14.28
N HIS A 5 18.71 -2.22 15.50
CA HIS A 5 19.40 -1.68 16.66
C HIS A 5 20.56 -2.55 17.18
N GLU A 6 20.65 -3.79 16.74
CA GLU A 6 21.72 -4.73 17.14
C GLU A 6 22.94 -4.60 16.24
N GLY A 7 22.92 -3.63 15.30
CA GLY A 7 24.00 -3.43 14.31
C GLY A 7 23.95 -4.43 13.16
N GLY A 8 22.84 -5.17 13.04
CA GLY A 8 22.57 -6.09 11.95
C GLY A 8 21.78 -5.46 10.80
N TRP A 9 21.41 -6.31 9.85
CA TRP A 9 20.58 -5.97 8.70
C TRP A 9 19.48 -6.99 8.55
N ARG A 10 18.23 -6.55 8.51
CA ARG A 10 17.11 -7.44 8.22
C ARG A 10 16.44 -7.13 6.87
N PRO A 11 15.98 -8.15 6.13
CA PRO A 11 15.13 -7.94 4.96
C PRO A 11 13.78 -7.39 5.39
N LEU A 12 13.21 -6.49 4.60
CA LEU A 12 11.82 -6.07 4.69
C LEU A 12 11.02 -6.77 3.60
N THR A 13 9.87 -7.32 3.97
CA THR A 13 8.93 -7.92 3.02
C THR A 13 8.23 -6.84 2.20
N GLY A 14 7.62 -7.21 1.06
CA GLY A 14 6.82 -6.29 0.28
C GLY A 14 5.68 -5.66 1.06
N ASN A 15 5.01 -6.43 1.91
CA ASN A 15 3.98 -5.94 2.81
C ASN A 15 4.48 -4.91 3.83
N GLU A 16 5.66 -5.12 4.40
CA GLU A 16 6.26 -4.19 5.36
C GLU A 16 6.65 -2.88 4.70
N ILE A 17 7.28 -2.94 3.52
CA ILE A 17 7.64 -1.74 2.74
C ILE A 17 6.37 -1.00 2.34
N GLY A 18 5.35 -1.68 1.83
CA GLY A 18 4.08 -1.06 1.48
C GLY A 18 3.41 -0.32 2.64
N ALA A 19 3.45 -0.90 3.86
CA ALA A 19 2.93 -0.26 5.07
C ALA A 19 3.73 0.99 5.46
N LEU A 20 5.06 0.96 5.36
CA LEU A 20 5.95 2.09 5.60
C LEU A 20 5.71 3.23 4.59
N LEU A 21 5.61 2.90 3.29
CA LEU A 21 5.31 3.88 2.24
C LEU A 21 3.92 4.51 2.45
N LEU A 22 2.91 3.70 2.74
CA LEU A 22 1.57 4.22 3.04
C LEU A 22 1.61 5.16 4.24
N HIS A 23 2.24 4.75 5.36
CA HIS A 23 2.37 5.59 6.56
C HIS A 23 3.02 6.93 6.24
N ARG A 24 4.07 6.97 5.40
CA ARG A 24 4.75 8.19 4.96
C ARG A 24 3.83 9.12 4.17
N LEU A 25 2.87 8.57 3.41
CA LEU A 25 1.95 9.34 2.56
C LEU A 25 0.71 9.85 3.31
N LEU A 26 0.32 9.25 4.44
CA LEU A 26 -0.88 9.64 5.19
C LEU A 26 -0.91 11.12 5.62
N PRO A 27 0.19 11.74 6.11
CA PRO A 27 0.18 13.17 6.45
C PRO A 27 -0.11 14.07 5.25
N ARG A 28 0.37 13.68 4.04
CA ARG A 28 0.07 14.41 2.81
C ARG A 28 -1.41 14.31 2.45
N ALA A 29 -2.02 13.14 2.64
CA ALA A 29 -3.44 12.94 2.44
C ALA A 29 -4.28 13.79 3.40
N ALA A 30 -3.89 13.89 4.66
CA ALA A 30 -4.54 14.71 5.67
C ALA A 30 -4.41 16.22 5.37
N ALA A 31 -3.27 16.67 4.87
CA ALA A 31 -3.01 18.06 4.53
C ALA A 31 -3.80 18.56 3.31
N ALA A 32 -4.29 17.66 2.46
CA ALA A 32 -5.12 17.99 1.31
C ALA A 32 -6.52 18.53 1.69
N GLY A 33 -6.87 18.51 2.97
CA GLY A 33 -8.15 18.98 3.48
C GLY A 33 -9.29 17.98 3.33
N PRO A 34 -10.51 18.34 3.77
CA PRO A 34 -11.66 17.45 3.61
C PRO A 34 -11.97 17.27 2.13
N PRO A 35 -12.28 16.05 1.70
CA PRO A 35 -12.57 15.75 0.31
C PRO A 35 -13.85 16.46 -0.14
N GLU A 36 -13.80 17.11 -1.29
CA GLU A 36 -14.99 17.68 -1.94
C GLU A 36 -15.90 16.55 -2.43
N GLU A 37 -17.22 16.75 -2.34
CA GLU A 37 -18.25 15.87 -2.95
C GLU A 37 -18.14 14.37 -2.60
N GLY A 38 -17.69 14.04 -1.39
CA GLY A 38 -17.57 12.63 -0.96
C GLY A 38 -16.35 11.89 -1.55
N ARG A 39 -15.49 12.58 -2.29
CA ARG A 39 -14.20 12.07 -2.73
C ARG A 39 -13.27 11.87 -1.52
N ARG A 40 -12.30 10.98 -1.64
CA ARG A 40 -11.26 10.79 -0.62
C ARG A 40 -9.97 10.28 -1.24
N PRO A 41 -8.82 10.62 -0.67
CA PRO A 41 -7.57 9.97 -1.00
C PRO A 41 -7.71 8.45 -0.89
N PHE A 42 -6.99 7.69 -1.73
CA PHE A 42 -7.17 6.25 -1.75
C PHE A 42 -5.88 5.48 -2.03
N LEU A 43 -5.90 4.23 -1.58
CA LEU A 43 -4.92 3.22 -1.94
C LEU A 43 -5.58 2.06 -2.68
N VAL A 44 -4.79 1.36 -3.48
CA VAL A 44 -5.20 0.14 -4.18
C VAL A 44 -4.24 -0.99 -3.82
N THR A 45 -4.80 -2.15 -3.50
CA THR A 45 -4.02 -3.34 -3.13
C THR A 45 -4.74 -4.62 -3.56
N THR A 46 -4.09 -5.77 -3.42
CA THR A 46 -4.64 -7.05 -3.83
C THR A 46 -5.20 -7.84 -2.65
N TRP A 47 -5.99 -8.88 -2.96
CA TRP A 47 -6.57 -9.77 -1.96
C TRP A 47 -5.54 -10.45 -1.05
N VAL A 48 -4.33 -10.72 -1.55
CA VAL A 48 -3.26 -11.39 -0.82
C VAL A 48 -2.33 -10.45 -0.08
N THR A 49 -2.46 -9.13 -0.32
CA THR A 49 -1.68 -8.11 0.37
C THR A 49 -2.12 -8.00 1.84
N SER A 50 -1.20 -7.60 2.71
CA SER A 50 -1.44 -7.52 4.15
C SER A 50 -2.64 -6.65 4.52
N ARG A 51 -3.49 -7.15 5.40
CA ARG A 51 -4.60 -6.39 6.00
C ARG A 51 -4.16 -5.18 6.84
N LEU A 52 -2.87 -5.05 7.11
CA LEU A 52 -2.33 -3.86 7.77
C LEU A 52 -2.59 -2.60 6.94
N HIS A 53 -2.52 -2.70 5.61
CA HIS A 53 -2.81 -1.58 4.71
C HIS A 53 -4.26 -1.08 4.85
N GLU A 54 -5.23 -2.00 4.92
CA GLU A 54 -6.64 -1.64 5.16
C GLU A 54 -6.86 -0.99 6.53
N ARG A 55 -6.15 -1.45 7.56
CA ARG A 55 -6.23 -0.88 8.91
C ARG A 55 -5.69 0.55 8.93
N LEU A 56 -4.55 0.78 8.29
CA LEU A 56 -3.96 2.12 8.11
C LEU A 56 -4.91 3.04 7.36
N ALA A 57 -5.44 2.60 6.23
CA ALA A 57 -6.38 3.36 5.42
C ALA A 57 -7.64 3.73 6.21
N ARG A 58 -8.23 2.76 6.92
CA ARG A 58 -9.43 2.99 7.74
C ARG A 58 -9.16 3.99 8.86
N ALA A 59 -8.04 3.86 9.56
CA ALA A 59 -7.66 4.77 10.66
C ALA A 59 -7.45 6.20 10.15
N ALA A 60 -6.96 6.37 8.93
CA ALA A 60 -6.75 7.66 8.28
C ALA A 60 -7.99 8.20 7.53
N GLY A 61 -9.09 7.44 7.47
CA GLY A 61 -10.31 7.84 6.75
C GLY A 61 -10.16 7.88 5.22
N ILE A 62 -9.13 7.24 4.67
CA ILE A 62 -8.91 7.15 3.21
C ILE A 62 -9.61 5.94 2.59
N GLY A 63 -9.87 6.00 1.29
CA GLY A 63 -10.41 4.90 0.51
C GLY A 63 -9.40 3.75 0.38
N CYS A 64 -9.90 2.52 0.27
CA CYS A 64 -9.06 1.35 0.05
C CYS A 64 -9.78 0.36 -0.86
N VAL A 65 -9.20 0.07 -2.01
CA VAL A 65 -9.57 -1.06 -2.86
C VAL A 65 -8.62 -2.21 -2.53
N SER A 66 -9.14 -3.32 -2.00
CA SER A 66 -8.31 -4.41 -1.45
C SER A 66 -8.77 -5.81 -1.88
N THR A 67 -9.65 -5.90 -2.86
CA THR A 67 -10.26 -7.16 -3.31
C THR A 67 -9.81 -7.59 -4.70
N LEU A 68 -8.77 -6.94 -5.23
CA LEU A 68 -8.26 -7.26 -6.55
C LEU A 68 -7.51 -8.59 -6.56
N LEU A 69 -7.58 -9.28 -7.67
CA LEU A 69 -6.68 -10.39 -7.98
C LEU A 69 -5.24 -9.86 -8.10
N VAL A 70 -4.26 -10.76 -7.96
CA VAL A 70 -2.85 -10.42 -8.12
C VAL A 70 -2.55 -9.99 -9.55
N GLY A 71 -1.86 -8.89 -9.67
CA GLY A 71 -1.35 -8.35 -10.93
C GLY A 71 -1.72 -6.89 -11.17
N PHE A 72 -0.72 -6.10 -11.53
CA PHE A 72 -0.86 -4.64 -11.75
C PHE A 72 -1.85 -4.25 -12.83
N LYS A 73 -2.20 -5.15 -13.74
CA LYS A 73 -3.28 -4.92 -14.74
C LYS A 73 -4.63 -4.59 -14.08
N TYR A 74 -4.93 -5.19 -12.92
CA TYR A 74 -6.16 -4.90 -12.18
C TYR A 74 -6.09 -3.55 -11.47
N ILE A 75 -4.91 -3.18 -10.96
CA ILE A 75 -4.66 -1.85 -10.39
C ILE A 75 -4.79 -0.79 -11.49
N GLY A 76 -4.19 -1.02 -12.66
CA GLY A 76 -4.32 -0.15 -13.83
C GLY A 76 -5.79 0.03 -14.26
N GLU A 77 -6.59 -1.03 -14.17
CA GLU A 77 -8.02 -0.99 -14.48
C GLU A 77 -8.82 -0.12 -13.48
N VAL A 78 -8.52 -0.21 -12.18
CA VAL A 78 -9.11 0.69 -11.16
C VAL A 78 -8.83 2.15 -11.50
N LEU A 79 -7.56 2.47 -11.79
CA LEU A 79 -7.17 3.84 -12.14
C LEU A 79 -7.83 4.32 -13.43
N ARG A 80 -7.99 3.45 -14.43
CA ARG A 80 -8.70 3.76 -15.68
C ARG A 80 -10.17 4.07 -15.42
N GLN A 81 -10.87 3.27 -14.62
CA GLN A 81 -12.27 3.50 -14.30
C GLN A 81 -12.48 4.81 -13.52
N ILE A 82 -11.58 5.11 -12.57
CA ILE A 82 -11.60 6.38 -11.85
C ILE A 82 -11.38 7.57 -12.81
N GLU A 83 -10.44 7.43 -13.75
CA GLU A 83 -10.17 8.46 -14.76
C GLU A 83 -11.39 8.73 -15.67
N GLU A 84 -12.04 7.67 -16.13
CA GLU A 84 -13.15 7.76 -17.08
C GLU A 84 -14.50 8.12 -16.42
N HIS A 85 -14.73 7.66 -15.18
CA HIS A 85 -16.06 7.72 -14.54
C HIS A 85 -16.08 8.48 -13.21
N GLY A 86 -14.93 8.83 -12.65
CA GLY A 86 -14.84 9.48 -11.33
C GLY A 86 -15.12 8.53 -10.16
N GLU A 87 -15.31 7.24 -10.45
CA GLU A 87 -15.57 6.23 -9.43
C GLU A 87 -15.12 4.83 -9.86
N TYR A 88 -14.92 3.97 -8.86
CA TYR A 88 -14.69 2.53 -9.04
C TYR A 88 -15.69 1.74 -8.20
N VAL A 89 -16.35 0.75 -8.82
CA VAL A 89 -17.30 -0.15 -8.14
C VAL A 89 -16.65 -1.51 -7.92
N GLU A 90 -16.45 -1.90 -6.66
CA GLU A 90 -15.97 -3.24 -6.30
C GLU A 90 -17.07 -4.28 -6.59
N VAL A 91 -16.95 -4.97 -7.70
CA VAL A 91 -17.89 -6.01 -8.12
C VAL A 91 -17.95 -7.14 -7.08
N GLY A 92 -19.15 -7.52 -6.68
CA GLY A 92 -19.38 -8.57 -5.67
C GLY A 92 -19.33 -8.08 -4.21
N TRP A 93 -18.89 -6.84 -3.95
CA TRP A 93 -18.81 -6.27 -2.60
C TRP A 93 -19.75 -5.09 -2.37
N GLY A 94 -20.36 -4.56 -3.42
CA GLY A 94 -21.30 -3.46 -3.33
C GLY A 94 -20.70 -2.15 -2.80
N ARG A 95 -19.37 -1.99 -2.89
CA ARG A 95 -18.65 -0.80 -2.44
C ARG A 95 -18.27 0.06 -3.63
N THR A 96 -18.50 1.37 -3.50
CA THR A 96 -18.11 2.36 -4.51
C THR A 96 -17.08 3.31 -3.90
N LEU A 97 -15.96 3.47 -4.58
CA LEU A 97 -14.96 4.49 -4.30
C LEU A 97 -15.14 5.64 -5.28
N ARG A 98 -15.47 6.83 -4.79
CA ARG A 98 -15.45 8.07 -5.57
C ARG A 98 -14.12 8.78 -5.38
N ALA A 99 -13.43 9.07 -6.47
CA ALA A 99 -12.10 9.67 -6.45
C ALA A 99 -11.76 10.29 -7.81
N ARG A 100 -10.67 11.03 -7.85
CA ARG A 100 -9.94 11.43 -9.06
C ARG A 100 -8.54 10.84 -9.03
N LEU A 101 -7.83 10.85 -10.14
CA LEU A 101 -6.44 10.37 -10.18
C LEU A 101 -5.53 11.14 -9.21
N ASP A 102 -5.80 12.43 -8.95
CA ASP A 102 -5.05 13.25 -7.98
C ASP A 102 -5.24 12.80 -6.52
N ASP A 103 -6.30 12.05 -6.23
CA ASP A 103 -6.58 11.47 -4.92
C ASP A 103 -5.79 10.16 -4.69
N PHE A 104 -5.11 9.63 -5.72
CA PHE A 104 -4.34 8.40 -5.64
C PHE A 104 -3.08 8.61 -4.80
N LEU A 105 -2.88 7.72 -3.82
CA LEU A 105 -1.71 7.77 -2.93
C LEU A 105 -0.70 6.68 -3.26
N LEU A 106 -1.16 5.44 -3.37
CA LEU A 106 -0.31 4.28 -3.47
C LEU A 106 -1.09 3.10 -4.05
N ALA A 107 -0.44 2.32 -4.89
CA ALA A 107 -0.80 0.92 -5.07
C ALA A 107 0.34 0.00 -4.66
N THR A 108 0.00 -1.14 -4.05
CA THR A 108 1.00 -2.08 -3.54
C THR A 108 0.53 -3.53 -3.65
N GLU A 109 1.48 -4.40 -3.96
CA GLU A 109 1.35 -5.86 -3.90
C GLU A 109 2.37 -6.43 -2.90
N GLU A 110 2.10 -7.61 -2.35
CA GLU A 110 2.97 -8.29 -1.38
C GLU A 110 4.35 -8.66 -1.96
N SER A 111 4.44 -8.80 -3.27
CA SER A 111 5.64 -9.19 -4.03
C SER A 111 6.51 -8.01 -4.47
N HIS A 112 6.59 -6.95 -3.66
CA HIS A 112 7.39 -5.74 -3.91
C HIS A 112 6.96 -4.93 -5.15
N GLY A 113 5.69 -5.02 -5.54
CA GLY A 113 5.10 -4.14 -6.54
C GLY A 113 4.56 -2.87 -5.91
N TYR A 114 5.02 -1.69 -6.34
CA TYR A 114 4.57 -0.39 -5.84
C TYR A 114 4.32 0.57 -6.98
N LEU A 115 3.34 1.47 -6.80
CA LEU A 115 3.04 2.56 -7.71
C LEU A 115 2.66 3.79 -6.88
N LEU A 116 3.36 4.91 -7.07
CA LEU A 116 3.19 6.15 -6.30
C LEU A 116 2.53 7.29 -7.10
N THR A 117 2.29 7.07 -8.38
CA THR A 117 1.68 8.06 -9.27
C THR A 117 0.66 7.42 -10.19
N ALA A 118 -0.51 8.05 -10.33
CA ALA A 118 -1.51 7.62 -11.29
C ALA A 118 -1.14 7.91 -12.75
N GLY A 119 -0.06 8.64 -13.01
CA GLY A 119 0.46 8.87 -14.36
C GLY A 119 1.07 7.63 -15.02
N LEU A 120 1.39 6.61 -14.22
CA LEU A 120 1.82 5.30 -14.68
C LEU A 120 0.71 4.29 -14.45
N ARG A 121 0.75 3.16 -15.17
CA ARG A 121 -0.25 2.07 -15.04
C ARG A 121 0.38 0.73 -14.66
N ASP A 122 1.66 0.76 -14.33
CA ASP A 122 2.43 -0.41 -13.84
C ASP A 122 3.41 0.04 -12.75
N LYS A 123 4.10 -0.92 -12.16
CA LYS A 123 5.03 -0.76 -11.04
C LYS A 123 6.11 0.30 -11.29
N ASP A 124 6.34 1.12 -10.30
CA ASP A 124 7.43 2.10 -10.27
C ASP A 124 8.34 1.86 -9.06
N ALA A 125 9.38 1.08 -9.30
CA ALA A 125 10.37 0.78 -8.26
C ALA A 125 11.22 1.99 -7.89
N ALA A 126 11.47 2.91 -8.83
CA ALA A 126 12.33 4.07 -8.60
C ALA A 126 11.66 5.06 -7.63
N GLY A 127 10.38 5.41 -7.87
CA GLY A 127 9.62 6.26 -6.97
C GLY A 127 9.50 5.67 -5.58
N ALA A 128 9.22 4.36 -5.49
CA ALA A 128 9.12 3.67 -4.20
C ALA A 128 10.46 3.65 -3.44
N ALA A 129 11.57 3.39 -4.14
CA ALA A 129 12.91 3.40 -3.54
C ALA A 129 13.29 4.79 -3.03
N LEU A 130 13.00 5.83 -3.80
CA LEU A 130 13.26 7.22 -3.39
C LEU A 130 12.48 7.57 -2.13
N LEU A 131 11.17 7.34 -2.11
CA LEU A 131 10.33 7.65 -0.95
C LEU A 131 10.75 6.85 0.30
N LEU A 132 11.15 5.58 0.13
CA LEU A 132 11.66 4.76 1.24
C LEU A 132 13.01 5.27 1.75
N ALA A 133 13.90 5.72 0.86
CA ALA A 133 15.19 6.30 1.23
C ALA A 133 15.02 7.63 1.99
N GLU A 134 14.11 8.50 1.55
CA GLU A 134 13.77 9.74 2.27
C GLU A 134 13.23 9.42 3.67
N LEU A 135 12.31 8.44 3.78
CA LEU A 135 11.79 8.01 5.07
C LEU A 135 12.91 7.49 5.99
N ALA A 136 13.81 6.66 5.45
CA ALA A 136 14.94 6.12 6.21
C ALA A 136 15.89 7.23 6.69
N ALA A 137 16.16 8.25 5.86
CA ALA A 137 16.97 9.40 6.23
C ALA A 137 16.32 10.23 7.34
N ASP A 138 15.01 10.49 7.25
CA ASP A 138 14.26 11.22 8.27
C ASP A 138 14.25 10.46 9.61
N LEU A 139 14.13 9.12 9.58
CA LEU A 139 14.19 8.28 10.78
C LEU A 139 15.60 8.30 11.38
N HIS A 140 16.63 8.13 10.55
CA HIS A 140 18.01 8.14 10.98
C HIS A 140 18.38 9.45 11.69
N ALA A 141 17.91 10.60 11.18
CA ALA A 141 18.11 11.90 11.82
C ALA A 141 17.51 11.99 13.24
N ARG A 142 16.57 11.11 13.59
CA ARG A 142 15.95 10.99 14.91
C ARG A 142 16.49 9.82 15.74
N GLY A 143 17.50 9.09 15.24
CA GLY A 143 18.02 7.88 15.88
C GLY A 143 17.08 6.67 15.79
N GLU A 144 16.17 6.67 14.81
CA GLU A 144 15.21 5.58 14.57
C GLU A 144 15.56 4.82 13.29
N THR A 145 15.02 3.60 13.14
CA THR A 145 15.16 2.77 11.95
C THR A 145 13.79 2.47 11.29
N LEU A 146 13.80 1.99 10.06
CA LEU A 146 12.58 1.49 9.40
C LEU A 146 11.90 0.35 10.20
N PRO A 147 12.62 -0.62 10.77
CA PRO A 147 12.04 -1.61 11.68
C PRO A 147 11.35 -1.01 12.91
N ASP A 148 11.88 0.08 13.49
CA ASP A 148 11.25 0.74 14.63
C ASP A 148 9.92 1.36 14.27
N LEU A 149 9.89 2.09 13.16
CA LEU A 149 8.65 2.67 12.66
C LEU A 149 7.62 1.58 12.36
N LEU A 150 8.05 0.46 11.76
CA LEU A 150 7.14 -0.67 11.49
C LEU A 150 6.57 -1.23 12.79
N LEU A 151 7.38 -1.36 13.84
CA LEU A 151 6.92 -1.80 15.15
C LEU A 151 5.93 -0.80 15.77
N GLN A 152 6.15 0.50 15.63
CA GLN A 152 5.22 1.55 16.07
C GLN A 152 3.88 1.45 15.32
N ILE A 153 3.91 1.25 14.00
CA ILE A 153 2.71 1.02 13.18
C ILE A 153 1.94 -0.21 13.67
N GLN A 154 2.63 -1.32 13.92
CA GLN A 154 2.00 -2.55 14.39
C GLN A 154 1.43 -2.41 15.81
N ARG A 155 2.09 -1.66 16.70
CA ARG A 155 1.56 -1.36 18.06
C ARG A 155 0.29 -0.53 17.99
N THR A 156 0.20 0.40 17.05
CA THR A 156 -0.95 1.30 16.91
C THR A 156 -2.13 0.63 16.21
N HIS A 157 -1.86 -0.13 15.15
CA HIS A 157 -2.91 -0.68 14.26
C HIS A 157 -3.10 -2.18 14.40
N GLY A 158 -2.35 -2.83 15.29
CA GLY A 158 -2.37 -4.27 15.52
C GLY A 158 -1.43 -5.02 14.58
N VAL A 159 -0.87 -6.10 15.09
CA VAL A 159 0.00 -7.00 14.32
C VAL A 159 -0.82 -7.76 13.28
N VAL A 160 -0.31 -7.84 12.06
CA VAL A 160 -0.84 -8.68 10.99
C VAL A 160 0.29 -9.54 10.46
N GLU A 161 0.14 -10.85 10.60
CA GLU A 161 1.08 -11.81 10.06
C GLU A 161 0.51 -12.41 8.76
N ASN A 162 1.29 -12.36 7.69
CA ASN A 162 0.97 -13.00 6.42
C ASN A 162 1.78 -14.29 6.32
N ARG A 163 1.10 -15.41 6.08
CA ARG A 163 1.72 -16.72 5.88
C ARG A 163 1.39 -17.24 4.48
N LEU A 164 2.41 -17.64 3.74
CA LEU A 164 2.25 -18.33 2.47
C LEU A 164 2.17 -19.84 2.72
N LEU A 165 1.07 -20.46 2.30
CA LEU A 165 0.95 -21.89 2.19
C LEU A 165 1.06 -22.28 0.72
N SER A 166 2.15 -22.97 0.35
CA SER A 166 2.36 -23.47 -1.01
C SER A 166 2.06 -24.96 -1.08
N LEU A 167 1.13 -25.33 -1.95
CA LEU A 167 0.79 -26.73 -2.23
C LEU A 167 1.22 -27.03 -3.66
N VAL A 168 2.13 -27.99 -3.79
CA VAL A 168 2.59 -28.49 -5.11
C VAL A 168 1.92 -29.82 -5.38
N LEU A 169 1.01 -29.84 -6.34
CA LEU A 169 0.36 -31.04 -6.82
C LEU A 169 1.14 -31.57 -8.03
N GLN A 170 1.58 -32.81 -7.96
CA GLN A 170 2.34 -33.44 -9.05
C GLN A 170 1.44 -34.40 -9.86
N GLY A 171 1.63 -34.43 -11.16
CA GLY A 171 0.93 -35.33 -12.08
C GLY A 171 -0.17 -34.66 -12.91
N ALA A 172 -0.81 -35.46 -13.80
CA ALA A 172 -1.82 -34.96 -14.75
C ALA A 172 -3.15 -34.56 -14.10
N THR A 173 -3.35 -34.89 -12.83
CA THR A 173 -4.56 -34.57 -12.02
C THR A 173 -4.30 -33.48 -11.00
N GLY A 174 -3.10 -32.89 -11.01
CA GLY A 174 -2.68 -31.79 -10.14
C GLY A 174 -3.19 -30.42 -10.57
#